data_05eec6b2c012fc88300a8c3de23547dd
#
_entry.id   05eec6b2c012fc88300a8c3de23547dd
#
_cell.length_a   1.000
_cell.length_b   1.000
_cell.length_c   1.000
_cell.angle_alpha   90.00
_cell.angle_beta   90.00
_cell.angle_gamma   90.00
#
_symmetry.space_group_name_H-M   'P 1'
#
loop_
_entity.id
_entity.type
_entity.pdbx_description
1 polymer ?
#
loop_
_entity_poly.entity_id
_entity_poly.type
_entity_poly.pdbx_seq_one_letter_code
_entity_poly.pdbx_strand_id
1 'polypeptide(L)'
;TVGVGIASNNVEYFDEPGMALMLCELPSDQYRVFSGVAPLGLGFEAHTALVHADASSPDLPDLIKEMSARTASGYLFGGLSSSRLGTLQFAVGGNGNISGQGAASGVFQGGLSGVAFGEGVGLLSRVTQGCLPLAQAHSVTSAQDNVALTLGNEPALDVMLRELKVSMAQPEAALQAVR
;
A
#
# COMPACT_ATOMS: atom_id res chain seq x y z
N THR A 1 1.43 -11.80 -2.84
CA THR A 1 0.03 -11.43 -2.66
C THR A 1 -0.80 -11.75 -3.91
N VAL A 2 -2.11 -11.84 -3.77
CA VAL A 2 -3.05 -12.09 -4.87
C VAL A 2 -3.89 -10.84 -5.08
N GLY A 3 -4.12 -10.48 -6.34
CA GLY A 3 -4.92 -9.33 -6.72
C GLY A 3 -5.93 -9.63 -7.82
N VAL A 4 -6.74 -8.64 -8.18
CA VAL A 4 -7.72 -8.71 -9.29
C VAL A 4 -7.06 -8.55 -10.67
N GLY A 5 -5.82 -8.10 -10.71
CA GLY A 5 -5.04 -7.88 -11.92
C GLY A 5 -3.56 -7.70 -11.60
N ILE A 6 -2.75 -7.69 -12.63
CA ILE A 6 -1.30 -7.47 -12.57
C ILE A 6 -0.93 -6.44 -13.62
N ALA A 7 0.02 -5.57 -13.29
CA ALA A 7 0.69 -4.71 -14.25
C ALA A 7 2.18 -5.05 -14.28
N SER A 8 2.71 -5.35 -15.45
CA SER A 8 4.13 -5.62 -15.64
C SER A 8 4.57 -5.18 -17.03
N ASN A 9 5.72 -4.52 -17.14
CA ASN A 9 6.29 -4.06 -18.42
C ASN A 9 5.33 -3.23 -19.29
N ASN A 10 4.59 -2.31 -18.69
CA ASN A 10 3.55 -1.49 -19.34
C ASN A 10 2.38 -2.28 -19.93
N VAL A 11 2.16 -3.50 -19.47
CA VAL A 11 1.01 -4.32 -19.85
C VAL A 11 0.18 -4.60 -18.61
N GLU A 12 -1.12 -4.47 -18.73
CA GLU A 12 -2.09 -4.78 -17.69
C GLU A 12 -2.81 -6.08 -18.03
N TYR A 13 -2.94 -6.96 -17.04
CA TYR A 13 -3.60 -8.26 -17.15
C TYR A 13 -4.75 -8.28 -16.15
N PHE A 14 -5.98 -8.27 -16.65
CA PHE A 14 -7.19 -8.36 -15.85
C PHE A 14 -8.04 -9.53 -16.29
N ASP A 15 -8.73 -10.16 -15.34
CA ASP A 15 -9.67 -11.26 -15.58
C ASP A 15 -9.04 -12.47 -16.30
N GLU A 16 -7.74 -12.60 -16.23
CA GLU A 16 -6.97 -13.73 -16.74
C GLU A 16 -5.90 -14.17 -15.74
N PRO A 17 -5.51 -15.44 -15.74
CA PRO A 17 -4.41 -15.91 -14.90
C PRO A 17 -3.09 -15.24 -15.30
N GLY A 18 -2.42 -14.63 -14.34
CA GLY A 18 -1.15 -13.99 -14.56
C GLY A 18 -0.28 -14.02 -13.32
N MET A 19 1.04 -13.90 -13.52
CA MET A 19 2.02 -13.83 -12.45
C MET A 19 3.13 -12.86 -12.83
N ALA A 20 3.35 -11.84 -12.01
CA ALA A 20 4.50 -10.97 -12.10
C ALA A 20 5.56 -11.40 -11.09
N LEU A 21 6.80 -11.53 -11.54
CA LEU A 21 7.95 -11.92 -10.71
C LEU A 21 9.02 -10.85 -10.78
N MET A 22 9.60 -10.53 -9.63
CA MET A 22 10.82 -9.75 -9.53
C MET A 22 11.89 -10.58 -8.82
N LEU A 23 13.02 -10.74 -9.44
CA LEU A 23 14.18 -11.45 -8.88
C LEU A 23 15.23 -10.42 -8.49
N CYS A 24 15.73 -10.53 -7.26
CA CYS A 24 16.76 -9.66 -6.72
C CYS A 24 17.89 -10.50 -6.13
N GLU A 25 19.13 -10.10 -6.40
CA GLU A 25 20.30 -10.62 -5.72
C GLU A 25 20.61 -9.71 -4.53
N LEU A 26 20.36 -10.21 -3.32
CA LEU A 26 20.51 -9.45 -2.08
C LEU A 26 21.38 -10.24 -1.09
N PRO A 27 22.26 -9.57 -0.34
CA PRO A 27 22.98 -10.21 0.76
C PRO A 27 22.00 -10.77 1.79
N SER A 28 22.22 -12.00 2.22
CA SER A 28 21.30 -12.74 3.08
C SER A 28 21.12 -12.13 4.47
N ASP A 29 22.06 -11.32 4.93
CA ASP A 29 22.00 -10.58 6.18
C ASP A 29 21.23 -9.26 6.07
N GLN A 30 20.97 -8.77 4.83
CA GLN A 30 20.37 -7.47 4.56
C GLN A 30 18.85 -7.49 4.31
N TYR A 31 18.20 -8.63 4.46
CA TYR A 31 16.74 -8.67 4.33
C TYR A 31 16.10 -9.70 5.26
N ARG A 32 14.84 -9.47 5.61
CA ARG A 32 13.98 -10.41 6.35
C ARG A 32 12.58 -10.41 5.77
N VAL A 33 12.09 -11.60 5.49
CA VAL A 33 10.68 -11.82 5.14
C VAL A 33 9.87 -11.84 6.44
N PHE A 34 8.72 -11.20 6.46
CA PHE A 34 7.82 -11.20 7.61
C PHE A 34 6.36 -11.35 7.20
N SER A 35 5.52 -11.68 8.15
CA SER A 35 4.06 -11.76 7.99
C SER A 35 3.36 -11.53 9.32
N GLY A 36 2.02 -11.43 9.30
CA GLY A 36 1.24 -11.33 10.54
C GLY A 36 1.40 -12.51 11.49
N VAL A 37 1.74 -13.70 10.98
CA VAL A 37 2.00 -14.91 11.81
C VAL A 37 3.46 -15.07 12.20
N ALA A 38 4.37 -14.41 11.51
CA ALA A 38 5.80 -14.37 11.84
C ALA A 38 6.32 -12.94 11.67
N PRO A 39 6.06 -12.08 12.64
CA PRO A 39 6.44 -10.68 12.58
C PRO A 39 7.94 -10.49 12.55
N LEU A 40 8.38 -9.33 12.09
CA LEU A 40 9.79 -8.96 12.06
C LEU A 40 10.39 -9.04 13.47
N GLY A 41 11.40 -9.87 13.63
CA GLY A 41 12.11 -10.03 14.91
C GLY A 41 12.91 -8.78 15.31
N LEU A 42 13.09 -8.59 16.62
CA LEU A 42 13.83 -7.45 17.17
C LEU A 42 15.34 -7.47 16.87
N GLY A 43 15.87 -8.62 16.45
CA GLY A 43 17.29 -8.77 16.12
C GLY A 43 17.68 -8.33 14.70
N PHE A 44 16.77 -7.72 13.95
CA PHE A 44 17.05 -7.18 12.62
C PHE A 44 16.75 -5.69 12.58
N GLU A 45 17.77 -4.91 12.27
CA GLU A 45 17.64 -3.45 12.09
C GLU A 45 17.15 -3.16 10.68
N ALA A 46 15.83 -2.98 10.54
CA ALA A 46 15.23 -2.63 9.27
C ALA A 46 15.41 -1.15 8.98
N HIS A 47 15.90 -0.81 7.79
CA HIS A 47 15.93 0.56 7.30
C HIS A 47 14.59 0.95 6.65
N THR A 48 14.04 0.08 5.82
CA THR A 48 12.76 0.25 5.13
C THR A 48 12.10 -1.11 4.90
N ALA A 49 10.84 -1.13 4.45
CA ALA A 49 10.18 -2.38 4.12
C ALA A 49 9.21 -2.26 2.94
N LEU A 50 9.18 -3.31 2.11
CA LEU A 50 8.09 -3.59 1.17
C LEU A 50 6.97 -4.28 1.93
N VAL A 51 5.77 -3.76 1.84
CA VAL A 51 4.59 -4.28 2.55
C VAL A 51 3.42 -4.49 1.60
N HIS A 52 2.83 -5.66 1.67
CA HIS A 52 1.53 -5.92 1.09
C HIS A 52 0.53 -6.23 2.22
N ALA A 53 -0.64 -5.64 2.16
CA ALA A 53 -1.64 -5.78 3.21
C ALA A 53 -3.04 -5.99 2.65
N ASP A 54 -3.87 -6.66 3.43
CA ASP A 54 -5.28 -6.80 3.14
C ASP A 54 -6.03 -5.53 3.55
N ALA A 55 -6.63 -4.86 2.57
CA ALA A 55 -7.41 -3.65 2.79
C ALA A 55 -8.62 -3.84 3.72
N SER A 56 -9.10 -5.07 3.86
CA SER A 56 -10.26 -5.40 4.73
C SER A 56 -9.86 -5.66 6.19
N SER A 57 -8.57 -5.67 6.51
CA SER A 57 -8.12 -5.86 7.89
C SER A 57 -8.48 -4.65 8.75
N PRO A 58 -9.27 -4.81 9.83
CA PRO A 58 -9.76 -3.67 10.62
C PRO A 58 -8.62 -2.90 11.31
N ASP A 59 -7.54 -3.59 11.68
CA ASP A 59 -6.39 -3.01 12.39
C ASP A 59 -5.29 -2.52 11.42
N LEU A 60 -5.56 -2.43 10.14
CA LEU A 60 -4.56 -2.11 9.11
C LEU A 60 -3.84 -0.78 9.36
N PRO A 61 -4.50 0.33 9.74
CA PRO A 61 -3.81 1.58 10.03
C PRO A 61 -2.78 1.45 11.15
N ASP A 62 -3.13 0.72 12.21
CA ASP A 62 -2.24 0.50 13.35
C ASP A 62 -1.08 -0.42 12.99
N LEU A 63 -1.33 -1.48 12.20
CA LEU A 63 -0.28 -2.36 11.68
C LEU A 63 0.73 -1.61 10.80
N ILE A 64 0.26 -0.74 9.92
CA ILE A 64 1.13 0.09 9.07
C ILE A 64 1.96 1.05 9.93
N LYS A 65 1.33 1.70 10.90
CA LYS A 65 2.00 2.62 11.83
C LYS A 65 3.05 1.91 12.67
N GLU A 66 2.72 0.74 13.22
CA GLU A 66 3.66 -0.08 13.97
C GLU A 66 4.84 -0.51 13.10
N MET A 67 4.58 -1.01 11.89
CA MET A 67 5.62 -1.43 10.98
C MET A 67 6.52 -0.27 10.55
N SER A 68 5.96 0.91 10.29
CA SER A 68 6.73 2.12 10.01
C SER A 68 7.64 2.48 11.19
N ALA A 69 7.14 2.45 12.42
CA ALA A 69 7.92 2.73 13.61
C ALA A 69 9.05 1.72 13.87
N ARG A 70 9.00 0.54 13.26
CA ARG A 70 10.04 -0.50 13.35
C ARG A 70 11.11 -0.39 12.26
N THR A 71 11.02 0.59 11.37
CA THR A 71 12.05 0.89 10.38
C THR A 71 12.77 2.20 10.72
N ALA A 72 14.07 2.25 10.51
CA ALA A 72 14.89 3.42 10.83
C ALA A 72 14.49 4.65 10.01
N SER A 73 14.07 4.48 8.76
CA SER A 73 13.63 5.56 7.89
C SER A 73 12.17 5.98 8.11
N GLY A 74 11.37 5.16 8.78
CA GLY A 74 9.92 5.34 8.84
C GLY A 74 9.21 5.11 7.49
N TYR A 75 9.95 4.75 6.43
CA TYR A 75 9.43 4.63 5.09
C TYR A 75 9.02 3.20 4.76
N LEU A 76 7.78 3.06 4.34
CA LEU A 76 7.22 1.82 3.81
C LEU A 76 6.77 2.04 2.37
N PHE A 77 6.87 1.02 1.55
CA PHE A 77 6.36 1.01 0.18
C PHE A 77 5.68 -0.33 -0.11
N GLY A 78 4.86 -0.37 -1.14
CA GLY A 78 4.06 -1.54 -1.48
C GLY A 78 2.63 -1.16 -1.78
N GLY A 79 1.67 -1.98 -1.35
CA GLY A 79 0.28 -1.70 -1.65
C GLY A 79 -0.71 -2.59 -0.91
N LEU A 80 -1.97 -2.16 -1.02
CA LEU A 80 -3.09 -2.94 -0.53
C LEU A 80 -3.48 -3.98 -1.58
N SER A 81 -3.68 -5.21 -1.12
CA SER A 81 -4.15 -6.28 -1.98
C SER A 81 -5.63 -6.11 -2.28
N SER A 82 -6.00 -6.32 -3.52
CA SER A 82 -7.40 -6.29 -3.96
C SER A 82 -7.76 -7.62 -4.60
N SER A 83 -8.71 -8.33 -4.04
CA SER A 83 -9.15 -9.62 -4.54
C SER A 83 -10.66 -9.75 -4.46
N ARG A 84 -11.27 -10.45 -5.42
CA ARG A 84 -12.71 -10.71 -5.45
C ARG A 84 -13.14 -11.82 -4.50
N LEU A 85 -12.25 -12.75 -4.17
CA LEU A 85 -12.55 -13.98 -3.43
C LEU A 85 -11.89 -14.03 -2.04
N GLY A 86 -11.25 -12.98 -1.62
CA GLY A 86 -10.46 -12.92 -0.39
C GLY A 86 -8.98 -12.71 -0.68
N THR A 87 -8.34 -12.03 0.24
CA THR A 87 -6.94 -11.63 0.08
C THR A 87 -6.02 -12.71 0.60
N LEU A 88 -5.24 -13.30 -0.30
CA LEU A 88 -4.19 -14.25 0.07
C LEU A 88 -2.84 -13.54 0.06
N GLN A 89 -2.08 -13.77 1.12
CA GLN A 89 -0.70 -13.35 1.29
C GLN A 89 0.21 -14.58 1.22
N PHE A 90 1.37 -14.40 0.59
CA PHE A 90 2.42 -15.41 0.55
C PHE A 90 3.66 -14.82 1.18
N ALA A 91 4.21 -15.50 2.17
CA ALA A 91 5.50 -15.18 2.74
C ALA A 91 6.25 -16.48 3.01
N VAL A 92 7.35 -16.67 2.29
CA VAL A 92 8.19 -17.85 2.44
C VAL A 92 9.59 -17.40 2.79
N GLY A 93 10.02 -17.75 3.98
CA GLY A 93 11.39 -17.57 4.42
C GLY A 93 12.27 -18.70 3.92
N GLY A 94 13.50 -18.38 3.59
CA GLY A 94 14.48 -19.36 3.16
C GLY A 94 15.89 -18.92 3.52
N ASN A 95 16.85 -19.84 3.40
CA ASN A 95 18.28 -19.56 3.53
C ASN A 95 18.73 -18.90 4.84
N GLY A 96 18.09 -19.25 5.96
CA GLY A 96 18.46 -18.70 7.26
C GLY A 96 17.98 -17.28 7.54
N ASN A 97 17.33 -16.62 6.61
CA ASN A 97 16.75 -15.29 6.84
C ASN A 97 15.59 -15.31 7.82
N ILE A 98 14.92 -16.45 7.88
CA ILE A 98 13.96 -16.76 8.91
C ILE A 98 14.42 -18.09 9.50
N SER A 99 15.18 -18.00 10.54
CA SER A 99 15.58 -19.15 11.32
C SER A 99 14.71 -19.24 12.54
N GLY A 100 14.30 -20.43 12.87
CA GLY A 100 13.60 -20.69 14.11
C GLY A 100 12.14 -21.09 13.93
N GLN A 101 11.53 -21.33 15.05
CA GLN A 101 10.12 -21.70 15.14
C GLN A 101 9.24 -20.51 14.75
N GLY A 102 8.26 -20.74 13.92
CA GLY A 102 7.35 -19.70 13.46
C GLY A 102 7.88 -18.90 12.26
N ALA A 103 8.82 -19.48 11.50
CA ALA A 103 9.22 -18.90 10.23
C ALA A 103 7.99 -18.51 9.39
N ALA A 104 8.04 -17.33 8.77
CA ALA A 104 6.99 -16.84 7.90
C ALA A 104 6.95 -17.66 6.62
N SER A 105 6.42 -18.85 6.70
CA SER A 105 6.36 -19.76 5.58
C SER A 105 4.92 -20.21 5.36
N GLY A 106 4.37 -19.86 4.21
CA GLY A 106 3.06 -20.33 3.84
C GLY A 106 2.15 -19.28 3.19
N VAL A 107 0.89 -19.63 3.18
CA VAL A 107 -0.20 -18.85 2.63
C VAL A 107 -1.10 -18.40 3.78
N PHE A 108 -1.44 -17.12 3.81
CA PHE A 108 -2.25 -16.51 4.86
C PHE A 108 -3.45 -15.80 4.26
N GLN A 109 -4.49 -15.65 5.06
CA GLN A 109 -5.61 -14.78 4.75
C GLN A 109 -5.55 -13.55 5.65
N GLY A 110 -5.76 -12.37 5.06
CA GLY A 110 -5.78 -11.11 5.79
C GLY A 110 -4.39 -10.64 6.28
N GLY A 111 -4.40 -9.57 7.04
CA GLY A 111 -3.21 -9.02 7.65
C GLY A 111 -2.22 -8.41 6.65
N LEU A 112 -0.95 -8.49 6.99
CA LEU A 112 0.14 -8.00 6.15
C LEU A 112 1.26 -9.01 6.01
N SER A 113 2.01 -8.89 4.91
CA SER A 113 3.24 -9.62 4.66
C SER A 113 4.23 -8.72 3.92
N GLY A 114 5.51 -9.03 4.00
CA GLY A 114 6.50 -8.19 3.35
C GLY A 114 7.93 -8.64 3.50
N VAL A 115 8.81 -7.75 3.09
CA VAL A 115 10.26 -7.90 3.23
C VAL A 115 10.82 -6.60 3.81
N ALA A 116 11.51 -6.74 4.93
CA ALA A 116 12.27 -5.65 5.52
C ALA A 116 13.70 -5.69 4.97
N PHE A 117 14.26 -4.51 4.71
CA PHE A 117 15.60 -4.33 4.16
C PHE A 117 16.48 -3.55 5.14
N GLY A 118 17.72 -4.00 5.28
CA GLY A 118 18.76 -3.28 5.99
C GLY A 118 19.26 -2.06 5.22
N GLU A 119 20.05 -1.23 5.88
CA GLU A 119 20.61 0.02 5.29
C GLU A 119 21.54 -0.26 4.08
N GLY A 120 22.17 -1.44 4.05
CA GLY A 120 23.04 -1.85 2.95
C GLY A 120 22.33 -2.13 1.62
N VAL A 121 20.99 -2.17 1.60
CA VAL A 121 20.22 -2.35 0.36
C VAL A 121 19.90 -0.99 -0.26
N GLY A 122 20.54 -0.67 -1.38
CA GLY A 122 20.22 0.51 -2.16
C GLY A 122 18.84 0.38 -2.81
N LEU A 123 17.87 1.12 -2.33
CA LEU A 123 16.48 1.07 -2.79
C LEU A 123 16.04 2.42 -3.33
N LEU A 124 15.49 2.41 -4.55
CA LEU A 124 14.90 3.57 -5.17
C LEU A 124 13.43 3.31 -5.44
N SER A 125 12.57 4.10 -4.86
CA SER A 125 11.13 4.02 -5.10
C SER A 125 10.61 5.22 -5.89
N ARG A 126 9.53 5.00 -6.60
CA ARG A 126 8.76 6.05 -7.29
C ARG A 126 7.29 5.78 -7.07
N VAL A 127 6.54 6.85 -6.90
CA VAL A 127 5.08 6.81 -6.83
C VAL A 127 4.54 7.52 -8.07
N THR A 128 3.62 6.87 -8.75
CA THR A 128 2.84 7.47 -9.83
C THR A 128 1.37 7.46 -9.41
N GLN A 129 0.68 8.54 -9.73
CA GLN A 129 -0.76 8.64 -9.49
C GLN A 129 -1.45 8.82 -10.83
N GLY A 130 -2.52 8.06 -11.05
CA GLY A 130 -3.36 8.18 -12.24
C GLY A 130 -4.30 9.40 -12.21
N CYS A 131 -4.16 10.27 -11.21
CA CYS A 131 -4.97 11.47 -11.08
C CYS A 131 -4.27 12.68 -11.68
N LEU A 132 -5.00 13.48 -12.43
CA LEU A 132 -4.56 14.78 -12.89
C LEU A 132 -5.09 15.87 -11.96
N PRO A 133 -4.29 16.89 -11.60
CA PRO A 133 -4.79 18.03 -10.85
C PRO A 133 -5.80 18.79 -11.71
N LEU A 134 -7.02 18.95 -11.19
CA LEU A 134 -8.13 19.63 -11.89
C LEU A 134 -8.20 21.12 -11.57
N ALA A 135 -7.60 21.53 -10.45
CA ALA A 135 -7.71 22.88 -9.93
C ALA A 135 -6.44 23.27 -9.15
N GLN A 136 -6.45 24.46 -8.60
CA GLN A 136 -5.40 24.93 -7.72
C GLN A 136 -5.46 24.21 -6.36
N ALA A 137 -4.34 24.19 -5.64
CA ALA A 137 -4.29 23.66 -4.29
C ALA A 137 -5.10 24.55 -3.34
N HIS A 138 -5.94 23.93 -2.53
CA HIS A 138 -6.72 24.58 -1.49
C HIS A 138 -6.24 24.09 -0.11
N SER A 139 -6.24 24.99 0.87
CA SER A 139 -5.99 24.61 2.25
C SER A 139 -7.23 23.94 2.85
N VAL A 140 -7.06 22.74 3.44
CA VAL A 140 -8.10 22.11 4.23
C VAL A 140 -8.23 22.88 5.55
N THR A 141 -9.34 23.57 5.76
CA THR A 141 -9.59 24.39 6.94
C THR A 141 -10.40 23.70 8.01
N SER A 142 -11.13 22.65 7.65
CA SER A 142 -11.80 21.74 8.58
C SER A 142 -11.88 20.34 7.97
N ALA A 143 -11.65 19.33 8.79
CA ALA A 143 -11.78 17.93 8.40
C ALA A 143 -12.32 17.10 9.58
N GLN A 144 -12.94 15.99 9.25
CA GLN A 144 -13.33 14.96 10.20
C GLN A 144 -12.83 13.61 9.65
N ASP A 145 -11.90 12.99 10.36
CA ASP A 145 -11.21 11.79 9.94
C ASP A 145 -10.60 11.97 8.53
N ASN A 146 -11.02 11.20 7.54
CA ASN A 146 -10.58 11.27 6.15
C ASN A 146 -11.47 12.13 5.24
N VAL A 147 -12.40 12.91 5.81
CA VAL A 147 -13.33 13.76 5.08
C VAL A 147 -12.98 15.23 5.26
N ALA A 148 -12.62 15.91 4.17
CA ALA A 148 -12.49 17.38 4.17
C ALA A 148 -13.90 18.01 4.21
N LEU A 149 -14.15 18.82 5.22
CA LEU A 149 -15.43 19.54 5.39
C LEU A 149 -15.39 20.91 4.72
N THR A 150 -14.27 21.63 4.90
CA THR A 150 -14.08 22.95 4.28
C THR A 150 -12.70 23.08 3.64
N LEU A 151 -12.68 23.79 2.51
CA LEU A 151 -11.49 24.21 1.79
C LEU A 151 -11.47 25.72 1.72
N GLY A 152 -10.45 26.37 2.26
CA GLY A 152 -10.37 27.85 2.32
C GLY A 152 -11.56 28.50 3.04
N ASN A 153 -12.13 27.84 4.06
CA ASN A 153 -13.33 28.21 4.81
C ASN A 153 -14.68 28.14 4.04
N GLU A 154 -14.68 27.60 2.84
CA GLU A 154 -15.90 27.28 2.10
C GLU A 154 -16.21 25.78 2.20
N PRO A 155 -17.48 25.33 2.08
CA PRO A 155 -17.81 23.91 2.04
C PRO A 155 -17.03 23.19 0.93
N ALA A 156 -16.36 22.09 1.26
CA ALA A 156 -15.49 21.39 0.33
C ALA A 156 -16.20 20.90 -0.93
N LEU A 157 -17.46 20.48 -0.80
CA LEU A 157 -18.29 20.07 -1.94
C LEU A 157 -18.57 21.23 -2.89
N ASP A 158 -18.88 22.43 -2.36
CA ASP A 158 -19.16 23.59 -3.20
C ASP A 158 -17.93 24.05 -3.97
N VAL A 159 -16.75 24.02 -3.33
CA VAL A 159 -15.48 24.30 -3.97
C VAL A 159 -15.22 23.28 -5.09
N MET A 160 -15.36 21.99 -4.81
CA MET A 160 -15.16 20.93 -5.80
C MET A 160 -16.11 21.08 -7.01
N LEU A 161 -17.39 21.29 -6.79
CA LEU A 161 -18.37 21.45 -7.87
C LEU A 161 -18.07 22.68 -8.73
N ARG A 162 -17.66 23.77 -8.12
CA ARG A 162 -17.27 25.00 -8.79
C ARG A 162 -16.04 24.79 -9.69
N GLU A 163 -14.99 24.13 -9.17
CA GLU A 163 -13.77 23.86 -9.93
C GLU A 163 -14.00 22.89 -11.10
N LEU A 164 -14.83 21.89 -10.90
CA LEU A 164 -15.24 20.95 -11.93
C LEU A 164 -16.24 21.54 -12.95
N LYS A 165 -16.79 22.74 -12.66
CA LYS A 165 -17.84 23.38 -13.45
C LYS A 165 -19.09 22.52 -13.63
N VAL A 166 -19.45 21.76 -12.62
CA VAL A 166 -20.62 20.89 -12.58
C VAL A 166 -21.58 21.31 -11.45
N SER A 167 -22.81 20.83 -11.53
CA SER A 167 -23.84 21.14 -10.53
C SER A 167 -24.48 19.85 -10.04
N MET A 168 -24.86 19.82 -8.78
CA MET A 168 -25.67 18.73 -8.18
C MET A 168 -27.07 18.60 -8.80
N ALA A 169 -27.50 19.59 -9.60
CA ALA A 169 -28.73 19.45 -10.40
C ALA A 169 -28.57 18.39 -11.52
N GLN A 170 -27.32 18.00 -11.82
CA GLN A 170 -26.98 16.96 -12.80
C GLN A 170 -25.98 15.97 -12.15
N PRO A 171 -26.45 15.09 -11.26
CA PRO A 171 -25.57 14.23 -10.47
C PRO A 171 -24.76 13.24 -11.32
N GLU A 172 -25.30 12.79 -12.45
CA GLU A 172 -24.56 11.90 -13.36
C GLU A 172 -23.37 12.61 -14.03
N ALA A 173 -23.54 13.87 -14.43
CA ALA A 173 -22.45 14.67 -14.97
C ALA A 173 -21.37 14.96 -13.93
N ALA A 174 -21.77 15.20 -12.67
CA ALA A 174 -20.84 15.39 -11.57
C ALA A 174 -20.03 14.13 -11.28
N LEU A 175 -20.65 12.94 -11.32
CA LEU A 175 -19.96 11.67 -11.16
C LEU A 175 -19.00 11.33 -12.30
N GLN A 176 -19.35 11.72 -13.54
CA GLN A 176 -18.46 11.53 -14.68
C GLN A 176 -17.25 12.47 -14.65
N ALA A 177 -17.39 13.68 -14.12
CA ALA A 177 -16.31 14.65 -14.03
C ALA A 177 -15.19 14.27 -13.02
N VAL A 178 -15.46 13.35 -12.08
CA VAL A 178 -14.49 12.86 -11.08
C VAL A 178 -13.95 11.46 -11.39
N ARG A 179 -14.33 10.86 -12.50
CA ARG A 179 -13.78 9.60 -13.01
C ARG A 179 -12.67 9.82 -14.00
#